data_eefca7fed4e8fbd038788a406735df76
#
_entry.id   eefca7fed4e8fbd038788a406735df76
#
_cell.length_a   1.000
_cell.length_b   1.000
_cell.length_c   1.000
_cell.angle_alpha   90.00
_cell.angle_beta   90.00
_cell.angle_gamma   90.00
#
_symmetry.space_group_name_H-M   'P 1'
#
loop_
_entity.id
_entity.type
_entity.pdbx_description
1 polymer ?
#
loop_
_entity_poly.entity_id
_entity_poly.type
_entity_poly.pdbx_seq_one_letter_code
_entity_poly.pdbx_strand_id
1 'polypeptide(L)'
;MNGAKLCIQGVEKFFLHAGTRVEILKKTTVLFQQGMSYAIMGASGVGKSTLMHILSGLELPSAGSVLFNGHTISELAADEKFVFLNQSIGLVFQQPYLIRELSVLENVMVPGLLSGQSSAECKDRAQELLVQVDLASKRTSKVSTLSGGQQQRVALARALFNRPQFLLADEPTGSLDFNTGKLIVELLCKFQQEYGMGIIVSTHDMHVASAMNQIYYLEDGYLVLQPA
;
A
#
# COMPACT_ATOMS: atom_id res chain seq x y z
N MET A 1 4.66 12.31 -20.67
CA MET A 1 3.39 12.35 -19.91
C MET A 1 3.75 12.51 -18.45
N ASN A 2 3.21 13.51 -17.75
CA ASN A 2 3.44 13.65 -16.32
C ASN A 2 2.73 12.48 -15.60
N GLY A 3 3.49 11.61 -14.91
CA GLY A 3 2.93 10.53 -14.11
C GLY A 3 2.04 11.04 -12.97
N ALA A 4 1.25 10.15 -12.36
CA ALA A 4 0.38 10.51 -11.24
C ALA A 4 1.20 11.00 -10.03
N LYS A 5 0.57 11.86 -9.23
CA LYS A 5 1.16 12.49 -8.06
C LYS A 5 0.28 12.26 -6.85
N LEU A 6 0.88 11.83 -5.75
CA LEU A 6 0.25 11.75 -4.44
C LEU A 6 1.01 12.72 -3.50
N CYS A 7 0.32 13.69 -2.93
CA CYS A 7 0.93 14.76 -2.15
C CYS A 7 0.24 14.89 -0.79
N ILE A 8 1.02 15.00 0.28
CA ILE A 8 0.55 15.51 1.57
C ILE A 8 0.97 16.98 1.68
N GLN A 9 0.02 17.85 2.03
CA GLN A 9 0.25 19.29 2.11
C GLN A 9 -0.14 19.81 3.49
N GLY A 10 0.88 20.15 4.28
CA GLY A 10 0.69 20.65 5.63
C GLY A 10 -0.07 19.71 6.56
N VAL A 11 0.06 18.39 6.35
CA VAL A 11 -0.69 17.37 7.10
C VAL A 11 -0.22 17.32 8.54
N GLU A 12 -1.19 17.39 9.46
CA GLU A 12 -1.03 17.12 10.89
C GLU A 12 -1.98 16.01 11.31
N LYS A 13 -1.59 15.21 12.28
CA LYS A 13 -2.44 14.19 12.89
C LYS A 13 -2.22 14.09 14.38
N PHE A 14 -3.30 14.16 15.13
CA PHE A 14 -3.33 13.86 16.56
C PHE A 14 -4.53 13.00 16.90
N PHE A 15 -4.41 12.27 18.00
CA PHE A 15 -5.52 11.57 18.61
C PHE A 15 -5.76 12.13 20.03
N LEU A 16 -7.00 12.05 20.48
CA LEU A 16 -7.36 12.37 21.87
C LEU A 16 -7.41 11.08 22.66
N HIS A 17 -6.53 10.93 23.63
CA HIS A 17 -6.52 9.81 24.55
C HIS A 17 -6.71 10.31 25.98
N ALA A 18 -7.81 9.90 26.63
CA ALA A 18 -8.18 10.34 27.98
C ALA A 18 -8.09 11.87 28.18
N GLY A 19 -8.52 12.65 27.16
CA GLY A 19 -8.48 14.12 27.17
C GLY A 19 -7.11 14.74 26.85
N THR A 20 -6.07 13.94 26.68
CA THR A 20 -4.73 14.41 26.29
C THR A 20 -4.54 14.27 24.79
N ARG A 21 -4.03 15.34 24.14
CA ARG A 21 -3.65 15.32 22.72
C ARG A 21 -2.33 14.58 22.55
N VAL A 22 -2.36 13.51 21.75
CA VAL A 22 -1.17 12.76 21.33
C VAL A 22 -0.90 13.08 19.88
N GLU A 23 0.16 13.84 19.61
CA GLU A 23 0.56 14.23 18.26
C GLU A 23 1.31 13.06 17.58
N ILE A 24 0.83 12.67 16.40
CA ILE A 24 1.42 11.60 15.58
C ILE A 24 2.19 12.19 14.40
N LEU A 25 1.60 13.17 13.72
CA LEU A 25 2.23 13.88 12.60
C LEU A 25 2.15 15.38 12.87
N LYS A 26 3.27 16.05 12.70
CA LYS A 26 3.40 17.50 12.75
C LYS A 26 3.54 18.01 11.32
N LYS A 27 3.02 19.18 11.04
CA LYS A 27 2.94 19.86 9.74
C LYS A 27 3.94 19.37 8.68
N THR A 28 3.53 18.34 7.93
CA THR A 28 4.38 17.65 6.96
C THR A 28 3.88 17.91 5.54
N THR A 29 4.82 18.17 4.62
CA THR A 29 4.53 18.34 3.18
C THR A 29 5.52 17.50 2.39
N VAL A 30 5.04 16.54 1.60
CA VAL A 30 5.85 15.66 0.75
C VAL A 30 5.08 15.33 -0.52
N LEU A 31 5.80 15.23 -1.64
CA LEU A 31 5.30 14.81 -2.94
C LEU A 31 5.87 13.44 -3.31
N PHE A 32 4.99 12.48 -3.56
CA PHE A 32 5.32 11.19 -4.13
C PHE A 32 4.93 11.17 -5.62
N GLN A 33 5.79 10.59 -6.45
CA GLN A 33 5.61 10.54 -7.90
C GLN A 33 5.46 9.09 -8.37
N GLN A 34 4.55 8.86 -9.29
CA GLN A 34 4.45 7.59 -9.99
C GLN A 34 5.78 7.25 -10.68
N GLY A 35 6.15 5.97 -10.70
CA GLY A 35 7.42 5.49 -11.26
C GLY A 35 8.60 5.54 -10.27
N MET A 36 8.40 6.10 -9.07
CA MET A 36 9.40 6.15 -8.00
C MET A 36 9.00 5.25 -6.82
N SER A 37 9.98 4.77 -6.08
CA SER A 37 9.75 4.01 -4.86
C SER A 37 10.32 4.72 -3.63
N TYR A 38 9.55 4.69 -2.54
CA TYR A 38 9.81 5.42 -1.30
C TYR A 38 9.73 4.50 -0.11
N ALA A 39 10.68 4.58 0.81
CA ALA A 39 10.58 4.00 2.13
C ALA A 39 10.25 5.06 3.17
N ILE A 40 9.35 4.75 4.08
CA ILE A 40 9.07 5.53 5.29
C ILE A 40 9.57 4.72 6.47
N MET A 41 10.71 5.12 6.99
CA MET A 41 11.35 4.49 8.14
C MET A 41 10.98 5.16 9.46
N GLY A 42 11.16 4.45 10.55
CA GLY A 42 10.99 4.95 11.91
C GLY A 42 10.71 3.83 12.90
N ALA A 43 10.80 4.13 14.19
CA ALA A 43 10.55 3.19 15.25
C ALA A 43 9.12 2.62 15.22
N SER A 44 8.90 1.48 15.89
CA SER A 44 7.54 0.96 16.06
C SER A 44 6.69 1.95 16.85
N GLY A 45 5.45 2.18 16.41
CA GLY A 45 4.52 3.10 17.08
C GLY A 45 4.72 4.59 16.77
N VAL A 46 5.71 4.99 15.98
CA VAL A 46 5.98 6.41 15.65
C VAL A 46 4.91 7.06 14.75
N GLY A 47 4.01 6.27 14.15
CA GLY A 47 2.92 6.79 13.29
C GLY A 47 3.01 6.43 11.81
N LYS A 48 3.90 5.51 11.41
CA LYS A 48 4.05 5.07 10.01
C LYS A 48 2.73 4.56 9.42
N SER A 49 2.05 3.64 10.11
CA SER A 49 0.74 3.11 9.67
C SER A 49 -0.32 4.20 9.59
N THR A 50 -0.32 5.15 10.53
CA THR A 50 -1.23 6.31 10.50
C THR A 50 -0.98 7.14 9.23
N LEU A 51 0.28 7.39 8.89
CA LEU A 51 0.62 8.11 7.65
C LEU A 51 0.18 7.33 6.41
N MET A 52 0.39 6.00 6.37
CA MET A 52 -0.08 5.14 5.27
C MET A 52 -1.60 5.19 5.11
N HIS A 53 -2.36 5.15 6.22
CA HIS A 53 -3.82 5.27 6.20
C HIS A 53 -4.27 6.67 5.73
N ILE A 54 -3.57 7.72 6.10
CA ILE A 54 -3.86 9.09 5.64
C ILE A 54 -3.59 9.20 4.13
N LEU A 55 -2.45 8.71 3.64
CA LEU A 55 -2.10 8.68 2.22
C LEU A 55 -3.12 7.91 1.37
N SER A 56 -3.67 6.84 1.91
CA SER A 56 -4.70 6.05 1.23
C SER A 56 -6.12 6.65 1.35
N GLY A 57 -6.33 7.68 2.17
CA GLY A 57 -7.65 8.22 2.44
C GLY A 57 -8.54 7.36 3.35
N LEU A 58 -7.98 6.32 3.99
CA LEU A 58 -8.67 5.52 5.02
C LEU A 58 -8.81 6.28 6.34
N GLU A 59 -7.87 7.19 6.62
CA GLU A 59 -7.87 8.04 7.80
C GLU A 59 -7.79 9.51 7.36
N LEU A 60 -8.53 10.39 8.02
CA LEU A 60 -8.48 11.82 7.74
C LEU A 60 -7.35 12.50 8.56
N PRO A 61 -6.61 13.44 7.98
CA PRO A 61 -5.71 14.29 8.74
C PRO A 61 -6.48 15.18 9.71
N SER A 62 -5.86 15.61 10.80
CA SER A 62 -6.44 16.61 11.74
C SER A 62 -6.33 18.02 11.19
N ALA A 63 -5.35 18.29 10.32
CA ALA A 63 -5.18 19.52 9.55
C ALA A 63 -4.39 19.24 8.28
N GLY A 64 -4.43 20.15 7.31
CA GLY A 64 -3.83 19.95 6.00
C GLY A 64 -4.65 19.04 5.10
N SER A 65 -4.09 18.61 3.98
CA SER A 65 -4.79 17.81 2.97
C SER A 65 -3.91 16.79 2.29
N VAL A 66 -4.52 15.72 1.79
CA VAL A 66 -3.91 14.77 0.86
C VAL A 66 -4.50 15.00 -0.52
N LEU A 67 -3.62 15.18 -1.49
CA LEU A 67 -4.01 15.44 -2.87
C LEU A 67 -3.55 14.29 -3.78
N PHE A 68 -4.46 13.82 -4.61
CA PHE A 68 -4.15 12.90 -5.70
C PHE A 68 -4.39 13.61 -7.04
N ASN A 69 -3.34 13.76 -7.84
CA ASN A 69 -3.38 14.51 -9.10
C ASN A 69 -3.94 15.95 -8.95
N GLY A 70 -3.71 16.58 -7.80
CA GLY A 70 -4.19 17.94 -7.50
C GLY A 70 -5.61 18.00 -6.88
N HIS A 71 -6.33 16.88 -6.77
CA HIS A 71 -7.65 16.81 -6.14
C HIS A 71 -7.53 16.36 -4.69
N THR A 72 -8.17 17.05 -3.77
CA THR A 72 -8.18 16.71 -2.34
C THR A 72 -8.99 15.44 -2.10
N ILE A 73 -8.36 14.39 -1.56
CA ILE A 73 -9.01 13.07 -1.38
C ILE A 73 -10.22 13.12 -0.44
N SER A 74 -10.16 13.96 0.60
CA SER A 74 -11.24 14.10 1.57
C SER A 74 -12.49 14.79 1.00
N GLU A 75 -12.37 15.51 -0.12
CA GLU A 75 -13.43 16.22 -0.80
C GLU A 75 -14.07 15.42 -1.94
N LEU A 76 -13.51 14.25 -2.27
CA LEU A 76 -14.06 13.36 -3.28
C LEU A 76 -15.47 12.89 -2.89
N ALA A 77 -16.40 12.90 -3.83
CA ALA A 77 -17.70 12.26 -3.68
C ALA A 77 -17.54 10.75 -3.43
N ALA A 78 -18.54 10.09 -2.87
CA ALA A 78 -18.45 8.68 -2.48
C ALA A 78 -18.03 7.77 -3.63
N ASP A 79 -18.58 7.99 -4.83
CA ASP A 79 -18.24 7.21 -6.03
C ASP A 79 -16.81 7.48 -6.50
N GLU A 80 -16.36 8.73 -6.47
CA GLU A 80 -14.99 9.11 -6.81
C GLU A 80 -13.97 8.52 -5.81
N LYS A 81 -14.32 8.54 -4.52
CA LYS A 81 -13.50 7.94 -3.47
C LYS A 81 -13.41 6.42 -3.63
N PHE A 82 -14.51 5.76 -4.02
CA PHE A 82 -14.51 4.34 -4.34
C PHE A 82 -13.57 4.05 -5.52
N VAL A 83 -13.67 4.81 -6.62
CA VAL A 83 -12.78 4.67 -7.79
C VAL A 83 -11.32 4.89 -7.39
N PHE A 84 -11.02 5.92 -6.60
CA PHE A 84 -9.68 6.19 -6.10
C PHE A 84 -9.12 4.99 -5.32
N LEU A 85 -9.85 4.49 -4.32
CA LEU A 85 -9.41 3.37 -3.47
C LEU A 85 -9.30 2.05 -4.24
N ASN A 86 -10.17 1.81 -5.21
CA ASN A 86 -10.22 0.53 -5.90
C ASN A 86 -9.33 0.47 -7.16
N GLN A 87 -9.09 1.60 -7.83
CA GLN A 87 -8.39 1.64 -9.10
C GLN A 87 -7.07 2.40 -9.06
N SER A 88 -6.95 3.44 -8.22
CA SER A 88 -5.75 4.28 -8.22
C SER A 88 -4.72 3.87 -7.18
N ILE A 89 -5.17 3.25 -6.08
CA ILE A 89 -4.34 2.85 -4.95
C ILE A 89 -4.44 1.34 -4.72
N GLY A 90 -3.31 0.66 -4.68
CA GLY A 90 -3.20 -0.70 -4.16
C GLY A 90 -2.76 -0.66 -2.70
N LEU A 91 -3.35 -1.49 -1.85
CA LEU A 91 -3.03 -1.55 -0.43
C LEU A 91 -2.53 -2.93 -0.04
N VAL A 92 -1.37 -2.98 0.62
CA VAL A 92 -0.80 -4.17 1.24
C VAL A 92 -0.52 -3.84 2.70
N PHE A 93 -1.06 -4.62 3.61
CA PHE A 93 -0.89 -4.44 5.05
C PHE A 93 0.06 -5.51 5.63
N GLN A 94 0.59 -5.27 6.82
CA GLN A 94 1.37 -6.25 7.56
C GLN A 94 0.60 -7.56 7.77
N GLN A 95 -0.70 -7.46 8.10
CA GLN A 95 -1.62 -8.59 8.04
C GLN A 95 -2.32 -8.58 6.67
N PRO A 96 -2.34 -9.70 5.93
CA PRO A 96 -2.84 -9.73 4.56
C PRO A 96 -4.33 -9.40 4.37
N TYR A 97 -5.14 -9.45 5.43
CA TYR A 97 -6.59 -9.24 5.41
C TYR A 97 -7.29 -9.95 4.25
N LEU A 98 -6.95 -11.22 4.04
CA LEU A 98 -7.62 -12.05 3.05
C LEU A 98 -8.99 -12.52 3.56
N ILE A 99 -9.95 -12.61 2.66
CA ILE A 99 -11.30 -13.10 2.96
C ILE A 99 -11.22 -14.61 3.08
N ARG A 100 -11.43 -15.13 4.29
CA ARG A 100 -11.20 -16.54 4.64
C ARG A 100 -12.14 -17.52 3.95
N GLU A 101 -13.33 -17.06 3.64
CA GLU A 101 -14.39 -17.81 2.97
C GLU A 101 -14.09 -18.03 1.49
N LEU A 102 -13.26 -17.17 0.90
CA LEU A 102 -12.88 -17.21 -0.50
C LEU A 102 -11.60 -18.02 -0.72
N SER A 103 -11.50 -18.64 -1.89
CA SER A 103 -10.27 -19.24 -2.40
C SER A 103 -9.20 -18.17 -2.67
N VAL A 104 -7.98 -18.62 -2.94
CA VAL A 104 -6.86 -17.74 -3.35
C VAL A 104 -7.23 -16.95 -4.60
N LEU A 105 -7.78 -17.62 -5.62
CA LEU A 105 -8.19 -16.98 -6.88
C LEU A 105 -9.26 -15.91 -6.63
N GLU A 106 -10.31 -16.27 -5.89
CA GLU A 106 -11.41 -15.34 -5.60
C GLU A 106 -10.97 -14.11 -4.81
N ASN A 107 -10.04 -14.27 -3.86
CA ASN A 107 -9.45 -13.12 -3.16
C ASN A 107 -8.78 -12.13 -4.12
N VAL A 108 -8.07 -12.62 -5.13
CA VAL A 108 -7.42 -11.77 -6.13
C VAL A 108 -8.43 -11.14 -7.08
N MET A 109 -9.57 -11.80 -7.35
CA MET A 109 -10.63 -11.28 -8.22
C MET A 109 -11.45 -10.14 -7.61
N VAL A 110 -11.51 -10.02 -6.27
CA VAL A 110 -12.38 -9.06 -5.57
C VAL A 110 -12.32 -7.63 -6.15
N PRO A 111 -11.16 -7.00 -6.38
CA PRO A 111 -11.14 -5.62 -6.89
C PRO A 111 -11.77 -5.46 -8.27
N GLY A 112 -11.61 -6.44 -9.16
CA GLY A 112 -12.22 -6.41 -10.48
C GLY A 112 -13.74 -6.58 -10.43
N LEU A 113 -14.23 -7.51 -9.61
CA LEU A 113 -15.67 -7.70 -9.39
C LEU A 113 -16.32 -6.43 -8.83
N LEU A 114 -15.65 -5.76 -7.87
CA LEU A 114 -16.10 -4.48 -7.33
C LEU A 114 -16.12 -3.36 -8.38
N SER A 115 -15.22 -3.42 -9.39
CA SER A 115 -15.23 -2.49 -10.54
C SER A 115 -16.30 -2.83 -11.58
N GLY A 116 -17.12 -3.87 -11.39
CA GLY A 116 -18.14 -4.30 -12.35
C GLY A 116 -17.61 -5.10 -13.54
N GLN A 117 -16.35 -5.58 -13.49
CA GLN A 117 -15.80 -6.45 -14.54
C GLN A 117 -16.47 -7.82 -14.50
N SER A 118 -16.56 -8.50 -15.65
CA SER A 118 -17.13 -9.83 -15.71
C SER A 118 -16.29 -10.85 -14.92
N SER A 119 -16.94 -11.88 -14.38
CA SER A 119 -16.26 -12.96 -13.66
C SER A 119 -15.19 -13.67 -14.50
N ALA A 120 -15.40 -13.78 -15.82
CA ALA A 120 -14.43 -14.38 -16.73
C ALA A 120 -13.16 -13.52 -16.85
N GLU A 121 -13.30 -12.23 -17.13
CA GLU A 121 -12.17 -11.29 -17.19
C GLU A 121 -11.40 -11.24 -15.86
N CYS A 122 -12.15 -11.16 -14.73
CA CYS A 122 -11.53 -11.19 -13.40
C CYS A 122 -10.73 -12.47 -13.15
N LYS A 123 -11.24 -13.64 -13.59
CA LYS A 123 -10.56 -14.92 -13.44
C LYS A 123 -9.27 -14.97 -14.24
N ASP A 124 -9.29 -14.56 -15.50
CA ASP A 124 -8.12 -14.56 -16.36
C ASP A 124 -7.02 -13.64 -15.80
N ARG A 125 -7.40 -12.41 -15.42
CA ARG A 125 -6.47 -11.46 -14.79
C ARG A 125 -5.92 -11.97 -13.46
N ALA A 126 -6.74 -12.57 -12.61
CA ALA A 126 -6.28 -13.12 -11.33
C ALA A 126 -5.32 -14.30 -11.54
N GLN A 127 -5.53 -15.15 -12.55
CA GLN A 127 -4.62 -16.24 -12.88
C GLN A 127 -3.26 -15.72 -13.34
N GLU A 128 -3.21 -14.69 -14.19
CA GLU A 128 -1.96 -14.03 -14.60
C GLU A 128 -1.18 -13.54 -13.37
N LEU A 129 -1.85 -12.82 -12.46
CA LEU A 129 -1.21 -12.30 -11.25
C LEU A 129 -0.71 -13.42 -10.33
N LEU A 130 -1.48 -14.49 -10.19
CA LEU A 130 -1.05 -15.65 -9.39
C LEU A 130 0.18 -16.37 -9.97
N VAL A 131 0.33 -16.38 -11.30
CA VAL A 131 1.58 -16.83 -11.94
C VAL A 131 2.74 -15.91 -11.57
N GLN A 132 2.56 -14.59 -11.63
CA GLN A 132 3.60 -13.61 -11.35
C GLN A 132 4.11 -13.66 -9.89
N VAL A 133 3.25 -14.06 -8.94
CA VAL A 133 3.61 -14.23 -7.52
C VAL A 133 3.93 -15.69 -7.14
N ASP A 134 4.09 -16.59 -8.14
CA ASP A 134 4.41 -18.01 -7.95
C ASP A 134 3.38 -18.76 -7.06
N LEU A 135 2.09 -18.54 -7.32
CA LEU A 135 0.97 -19.19 -6.61
C LEU A 135 -0.07 -19.81 -7.54
N ALA A 136 0.25 -20.02 -8.82
CA ALA A 136 -0.68 -20.59 -9.81
C ALA A 136 -1.25 -21.95 -9.39
N SER A 137 -0.43 -22.80 -8.77
CA SER A 137 -0.83 -24.13 -8.27
C SER A 137 -1.77 -24.08 -7.06
N LYS A 138 -1.85 -22.93 -6.38
CA LYS A 138 -2.65 -22.72 -5.16
C LYS A 138 -3.98 -22.00 -5.41
N ARG A 139 -4.33 -21.72 -6.68
CA ARG A 139 -5.49 -20.88 -7.03
C ARG A 139 -6.83 -21.33 -6.42
N THR A 140 -7.05 -22.63 -6.23
CA THR A 140 -8.27 -23.21 -5.63
C THR A 140 -8.13 -23.50 -4.14
N SER A 141 -6.97 -23.26 -3.56
CA SER A 141 -6.71 -23.51 -2.13
C SER A 141 -7.47 -22.50 -1.27
N LYS A 142 -7.84 -22.92 -0.05
CA LYS A 142 -8.34 -22.00 0.98
C LYS A 142 -7.18 -21.19 1.54
N VAL A 143 -7.40 -19.91 1.83
CA VAL A 143 -6.38 -19.01 2.39
C VAL A 143 -5.79 -19.52 3.70
N SER A 144 -6.58 -20.21 4.52
CA SER A 144 -6.15 -20.79 5.80
C SER A 144 -5.09 -21.89 5.67
N THR A 145 -4.91 -22.45 4.47
CA THR A 145 -3.89 -23.49 4.20
C THR A 145 -2.56 -22.93 3.72
N LEU A 146 -2.46 -21.61 3.56
CA LEU A 146 -1.27 -20.93 3.07
C LEU A 146 -0.35 -20.52 4.23
N SER A 147 0.97 -20.55 3.98
CA SER A 147 1.94 -19.89 4.87
C SER A 147 1.76 -18.37 4.87
N GLY A 148 2.28 -17.67 5.89
CA GLY A 148 2.20 -16.20 5.98
C GLY A 148 2.74 -15.51 4.74
N GLY A 149 3.88 -15.94 4.22
CA GLY A 149 4.45 -15.38 2.98
C GLY A 149 3.63 -15.67 1.73
N GLN A 150 2.97 -16.84 1.66
CA GLN A 150 2.02 -17.11 0.59
C GLN A 150 0.79 -16.20 0.68
N GLN A 151 0.26 -15.98 1.87
CA GLN A 151 -0.87 -15.05 2.09
C GLN A 151 -0.48 -13.63 1.71
N GLN A 152 0.74 -13.19 2.04
CA GLN A 152 1.24 -11.86 1.67
C GLN A 152 1.37 -11.71 0.14
N ARG A 153 1.82 -12.76 -0.57
CA ARG A 153 1.86 -12.77 -2.04
C ARG A 153 0.47 -12.71 -2.66
N VAL A 154 -0.53 -13.36 -2.06
CA VAL A 154 -1.94 -13.23 -2.50
C VAL A 154 -2.45 -11.80 -2.28
N ALA A 155 -2.15 -11.18 -1.13
CA ALA A 155 -2.53 -9.79 -0.85
C ALA A 155 -1.88 -8.81 -1.84
N LEU A 156 -0.61 -9.03 -2.19
CA LEU A 156 0.09 -8.27 -3.22
C LEU A 156 -0.58 -8.43 -4.59
N ALA A 157 -0.87 -9.66 -5.02
CA ALA A 157 -1.58 -9.92 -6.28
C ALA A 157 -2.96 -9.22 -6.31
N ARG A 158 -3.71 -9.28 -5.19
CA ARG A 158 -4.99 -8.57 -5.04
C ARG A 158 -4.83 -7.07 -5.20
N ALA A 159 -3.83 -6.48 -4.55
CA ALA A 159 -3.56 -5.04 -4.61
C ALA A 159 -3.19 -4.55 -6.03
N LEU A 160 -2.60 -5.42 -6.85
CA LEU A 160 -2.17 -5.12 -8.22
C LEU A 160 -3.25 -5.37 -9.28
N PHE A 161 -4.42 -5.90 -8.89
CA PHE A 161 -5.43 -6.35 -9.85
C PHE A 161 -5.83 -5.27 -10.85
N ASN A 162 -6.18 -4.09 -10.37
CA ASN A 162 -6.63 -2.95 -11.18
C ASN A 162 -5.46 -2.08 -11.72
N ARG A 163 -4.21 -2.55 -11.65
CA ARG A 163 -3.01 -1.80 -12.09
C ARG A 163 -2.93 -0.40 -11.46
N PRO A 164 -2.88 -0.30 -10.14
CA PRO A 164 -2.94 0.98 -9.45
C PRO A 164 -1.77 1.90 -9.84
N GLN A 165 -1.98 3.20 -9.74
CA GLN A 165 -0.93 4.20 -9.96
C GLN A 165 0.06 4.27 -8.80
N PHE A 166 -0.41 3.96 -7.58
CA PHE A 166 0.44 3.81 -6.39
C PHE A 166 0.10 2.53 -5.63
N LEU A 167 1.13 1.88 -5.12
CA LEU A 167 1.04 0.79 -4.15
C LEU A 167 1.54 1.29 -2.79
N LEU A 168 0.68 1.24 -1.78
CA LEU A 168 1.02 1.56 -0.40
C LEU A 168 1.15 0.26 0.39
N ALA A 169 2.34 -0.02 0.91
CA ALA A 169 2.65 -1.24 1.65
C ALA A 169 3.06 -0.92 3.09
N ASP A 170 2.20 -1.24 4.05
CA ASP A 170 2.46 -1.01 5.47
C ASP A 170 3.10 -2.24 6.11
N GLU A 171 4.39 -2.14 6.46
CA GLU A 171 5.22 -3.21 7.05
C GLU A 171 5.03 -4.58 6.33
N PRO A 172 5.15 -4.65 4.97
CA PRO A 172 4.73 -5.83 4.21
C PRO A 172 5.53 -7.10 4.51
N THR A 173 6.65 -6.99 5.21
CA THR A 173 7.54 -8.09 5.59
C THR A 173 7.62 -8.32 7.11
N GLY A 174 6.97 -7.48 7.91
CA GLY A 174 7.15 -7.43 9.36
C GLY A 174 6.72 -8.69 10.13
N SER A 175 5.94 -9.60 9.52
CA SER A 175 5.53 -10.88 10.10
C SER A 175 6.20 -12.08 9.44
N LEU A 176 7.17 -11.86 8.54
CA LEU A 176 7.78 -12.90 7.72
C LEU A 176 9.22 -13.18 8.17
N ASP A 177 9.70 -14.40 7.88
CA ASP A 177 11.12 -14.69 7.97
C ASP A 177 11.93 -13.92 6.91
N PHE A 178 13.22 -13.76 7.12
CA PHE A 178 14.12 -12.97 6.28
C PHE A 178 14.06 -13.36 4.79
N ASN A 179 14.10 -14.66 4.47
CA ASN A 179 14.12 -15.12 3.08
C ASN A 179 12.78 -14.84 2.39
N THR A 180 11.67 -15.08 3.07
CA THR A 180 10.33 -14.77 2.57
C THR A 180 10.14 -13.27 2.41
N GLY A 181 10.63 -12.47 3.36
CA GLY A 181 10.61 -10.99 3.28
C GLY A 181 11.36 -10.48 2.05
N LYS A 182 12.55 -11.01 1.78
CA LYS A 182 13.35 -10.67 0.60
C LYS A 182 12.58 -10.92 -0.71
N LEU A 183 11.88 -12.05 -0.83
CA LEU A 183 11.05 -12.34 -2.00
C LEU A 183 9.92 -11.30 -2.18
N ILE A 184 9.30 -10.82 -1.10
CA ILE A 184 8.29 -9.75 -1.19
C ILE A 184 8.90 -8.45 -1.72
N VAL A 185 10.09 -8.07 -1.23
CA VAL A 185 10.79 -6.86 -1.71
C VAL A 185 11.15 -6.98 -3.19
N GLU A 186 11.68 -8.14 -3.63
CA GLU A 186 11.97 -8.41 -5.05
C GLU A 186 10.71 -8.29 -5.92
N LEU A 187 9.56 -8.82 -5.46
CA LEU A 187 8.29 -8.68 -6.17
C LEU A 187 7.82 -7.22 -6.25
N LEU A 188 7.96 -6.45 -5.16
CA LEU A 188 7.62 -5.02 -5.15
C LEU A 188 8.46 -4.26 -6.19
N CYS A 189 9.78 -4.43 -6.19
CA CYS A 189 10.68 -3.79 -7.16
C CYS A 189 10.37 -4.21 -8.60
N LYS A 190 10.12 -5.51 -8.83
CA LYS A 190 9.74 -6.04 -10.14
C LYS A 190 8.46 -5.36 -10.65
N PHE A 191 7.40 -5.33 -9.84
CA PHE A 191 6.12 -4.75 -10.26
C PHE A 191 6.20 -3.23 -10.43
N GLN A 192 7.02 -2.54 -9.64
CA GLN A 192 7.28 -1.11 -9.82
C GLN A 192 7.86 -0.83 -11.22
N GLN A 193 8.84 -1.64 -11.65
CA GLN A 193 9.45 -1.51 -12.97
C GLN A 193 8.49 -1.91 -14.10
N GLU A 194 7.78 -3.04 -13.96
CA GLU A 194 6.89 -3.56 -15.00
C GLU A 194 5.67 -2.67 -15.23
N TYR A 195 5.07 -2.13 -14.15
CA TYR A 195 3.83 -1.35 -14.24
C TYR A 195 4.06 0.16 -14.19
N GLY A 196 5.29 0.61 -13.91
CA GLY A 196 5.60 2.03 -13.79
C GLY A 196 4.81 2.72 -12.68
N MET A 197 4.38 1.99 -11.64
CA MET A 197 3.63 2.54 -10.53
C MET A 197 4.56 3.21 -9.50
N GLY A 198 4.02 4.11 -8.68
CA GLY A 198 4.70 4.58 -7.48
C GLY A 198 4.58 3.55 -6.36
N ILE A 199 5.63 3.35 -5.56
CA ILE A 199 5.56 2.52 -4.36
C ILE A 199 5.90 3.34 -3.13
N ILE A 200 5.12 3.20 -2.07
CA ILE A 200 5.42 3.76 -0.75
C ILE A 200 5.36 2.61 0.26
N VAL A 201 6.49 2.30 0.88
CA VAL A 201 6.60 1.22 1.87
C VAL A 201 6.90 1.83 3.23
N SER A 202 6.10 1.52 4.25
CA SER A 202 6.50 1.76 5.63
C SER A 202 7.30 0.56 6.13
N THR A 203 8.40 0.79 6.82
CA THR A 203 9.22 -0.28 7.37
C THR A 203 10.14 0.21 8.49
N HIS A 204 10.59 -0.70 9.34
CA HIS A 204 11.70 -0.49 10.26
C HIS A 204 12.95 -1.27 9.82
N ASP A 205 12.85 -2.04 8.72
CA ASP A 205 13.95 -2.86 8.19
C ASP A 205 14.71 -2.09 7.10
N MET A 206 16.00 -1.87 7.36
CA MET A 206 16.91 -1.19 6.43
C MET A 206 17.09 -1.95 5.11
N HIS A 207 16.98 -3.28 5.09
CA HIS A 207 17.07 -4.05 3.83
C HIS A 207 15.91 -3.72 2.89
N VAL A 208 14.70 -3.55 3.46
CA VAL A 208 13.52 -3.11 2.67
C VAL A 208 13.71 -1.68 2.20
N ALA A 209 14.14 -0.79 3.10
CA ALA A 209 14.31 0.63 2.80
C ALA A 209 15.38 0.88 1.73
N SER A 210 16.53 0.19 1.81
CA SER A 210 17.63 0.36 0.85
C SER A 210 17.33 -0.11 -0.57
N ALA A 211 16.27 -0.89 -0.76
CA ALA A 211 15.79 -1.29 -2.08
C ALA A 211 14.93 -0.19 -2.77
N MET A 212 14.56 0.89 -2.05
CA MET A 212 13.73 1.97 -2.56
C MET A 212 14.59 3.15 -3.06
N ASN A 213 14.02 3.95 -3.98
CA ASN A 213 14.75 5.09 -4.58
C ASN A 213 15.00 6.22 -3.59
N GLN A 214 14.10 6.45 -2.63
CA GLN A 214 14.22 7.48 -1.61
C GLN A 214 13.78 6.95 -0.25
N ILE A 215 14.47 7.38 0.80
CA ILE A 215 14.18 7.00 2.18
C ILE A 215 13.81 8.25 2.97
N TYR A 216 12.63 8.21 3.60
CA TYR A 216 12.18 9.19 4.56
C TYR A 216 12.22 8.60 5.97
N TYR A 217 12.61 9.38 6.95
CA TYR A 217 12.49 9.04 8.37
C TYR A 217 11.31 9.78 8.99
N LEU A 218 10.45 9.05 9.67
CA LEU A 218 9.42 9.64 10.52
C LEU A 218 9.95 9.71 11.94
N GLU A 219 10.33 10.92 12.36
CA GLU A 219 10.92 11.20 13.67
C GLU A 219 10.23 12.40 14.31
N ASP A 220 9.84 12.30 15.57
CA ASP A 220 9.17 13.37 16.33
C ASP A 220 7.94 13.98 15.61
N GLY A 221 7.27 13.18 14.79
CA GLY A 221 6.11 13.59 13.99
C GLY A 221 6.46 14.29 12.68
N TYR A 222 7.72 14.43 12.32
CA TYR A 222 8.18 15.00 11.05
C TYR A 222 8.67 13.92 10.10
N LEU A 223 8.37 14.09 8.82
CA LEU A 223 8.92 13.25 7.76
C LEU A 223 10.12 13.94 7.11
N VAL A 224 11.30 13.38 7.33
CA VAL A 224 12.59 13.96 6.90
C VAL A 224 13.19 13.05 5.82
N LEU A 225 13.54 13.63 4.66
CA LEU A 225 14.25 12.91 3.60
C LEU A 225 15.68 12.61 4.07
N GLN A 226 16.12 11.36 3.92
CA GLN A 226 17.51 10.99 4.15
C GLN A 226 18.39 11.71 3.11
N PRO A 227 19.43 12.44 3.53
CA PRO A 227 20.44 12.95 2.59
C PRO A 227 21.08 11.79 1.81
N ALA A 228 21.32 12.01 0.52
CA ALA A 228 22.00 11.06 -0.35
C ALA A 228 23.46 10.84 0.06
#